data_9a3b48f625b6e2526f2995bd35735cfe
#
_entry.id   9a3b48f625b6e2526f2995bd35735cfe
#
_cell.length_a   1.000
_cell.length_b   1.000
_cell.length_c   1.000
_cell.angle_alpha   90.00
_cell.angle_beta   90.00
_cell.angle_gamma   90.00
#
_symmetry.space_group_name_H-M   'P 1'
#
loop_
_entity.id
_entity.type
_entity.pdbx_description
1 polymer ?
#
loop_
_entity_poly.entity_id
_entity_poly.type
_entity_poly.pdbx_seq_one_letter_code
_entity_poly.pdbx_strand_id
1 'polypeptide(L)'
;KDIDFVFGVGGDDKKNSSSWILTEWKTPKIDRVWGYYRDLHSDGPGVKVKELTVNPNSKLSMQMHDHRSEHWHVSYGTATVNTAIDNPEQYSTIKLTKDNTINIPVGTWHQLCNNTDDELRVVEIQHGENCIEEDIIRHGVDPYYGK
;
A
#
# COMPACT_ATOMS: atom_id res chain seq x y z
N LYS A 1 8.72 -11.62 20.06
CA LYS A 1 8.42 -11.28 20.41
C LYS A 1 8.08 -10.75 20.98
N ASP A 2 7.73 -10.60 21.22
CA ASP A 2 7.36 -10.15 21.81
C ASP A 2 6.85 -9.44 22.12
N ILE A 3 6.57 -9.24 22.03
CA ILE A 3 5.97 -8.66 22.49
C ILE A 3 5.01 -8.62 22.90
N ASP A 4 4.45 -9.08 22.90
CA ASP A 4 3.61 -9.12 23.41
C ASP A 4 3.29 -9.46 24.06
N PHE A 5 3.21 -9.82 24.37
CA PHE A 5 2.99 -9.97 25.12
C PHE A 5 2.93 -9.90 26.00
N VAL A 6 3.08 -10.23 25.97
CA VAL A 6 2.94 -10.07 26.88
C VAL A 6 2.31 -9.52 27.57
N PHE A 7 2.13 -9.54 27.77
CA PHE A 7 1.38 -9.06 28.34
C PHE A 7 0.20 -9.40 28.34
N GLY A 8 -0.15 -10.16 27.99
CA GLY A 8 -1.34 -10.62 27.77
C GLY A 8 -2.24 -10.82 28.85
N VAL A 9 -2.11 -10.41 29.77
CA VAL A 9 -2.88 -10.72 30.85
C VAL A 9 -4.06 -9.88 30.94
N GLY A 10 -5.09 -10.30 31.48
CA GLY A 10 -6.32 -9.64 31.72
C GLY A 10 -6.36 -8.18 31.39
N GLY A 11 -7.32 -7.45 31.72
CA GLY A 11 -7.38 -6.05 31.41
C GLY A 11 -7.39 -5.79 29.93
N ASP A 12 -8.09 -6.56 29.20
CA ASP A 12 -8.05 -6.50 27.75
C ASP A 12 -8.29 -5.11 27.20
N ASP A 13 -9.22 -4.39 27.72
CA ASP A 13 -9.52 -3.05 27.25
C ASP A 13 -8.35 -2.11 27.46
N LYS A 14 -7.70 -2.19 28.57
CA LYS A 14 -6.54 -1.36 28.86
C LYS A 14 -5.39 -1.69 27.94
N LYS A 15 -5.14 -2.96 27.72
CA LYS A 15 -4.08 -3.38 26.81
C LYS A 15 -4.36 -2.90 25.41
N ASN A 16 -5.59 -3.04 24.95
CA ASN A 16 -5.95 -2.61 23.63
C ASN A 16 -5.75 -1.12 23.45
N SER A 17 -6.11 -0.32 24.44
CA SER A 17 -5.89 1.11 24.38
C SER A 17 -4.41 1.47 24.29
N SER A 18 -3.60 0.83 25.12
CA SER A 18 -2.15 1.06 25.09
C SER A 18 -1.53 0.62 23.77
N SER A 19 -1.92 -0.55 23.30
CA SER A 19 -1.43 -1.05 22.02
C SER A 19 -1.80 -0.14 20.88
N TRP A 20 -3.01 0.38 20.89
CA TRP A 20 -3.47 1.29 19.85
C TRP A 20 -2.64 2.57 19.83
N ILE A 21 -2.35 3.16 20.98
CA ILE A 21 -1.54 4.37 21.06
C ILE A 21 -0.11 4.10 20.53
N LEU A 22 0.49 2.99 20.91
CA LEU A 22 1.83 2.64 20.44
C LEU A 22 1.85 2.42 18.95
N THR A 23 0.81 1.82 18.39
CA THR A 23 0.71 1.60 16.96
C THR A 23 0.66 2.93 16.22
N GLU A 24 -0.13 3.89 16.70
CA GLU A 24 -0.20 5.19 16.06
C GLU A 24 1.14 5.93 16.09
N TRP A 25 1.90 5.76 17.14
CA TRP A 25 3.22 6.40 17.21
C TRP A 25 4.24 5.77 16.29
N LYS A 26 4.25 4.43 16.18
CA LYS A 26 5.25 3.71 15.39
C LYS A 26 4.89 3.64 13.91
N THR A 27 3.61 3.52 13.61
CA THR A 27 3.13 3.41 12.24
C THR A 27 1.95 4.35 12.04
N PRO A 28 2.22 5.66 12.03
CA PRO A 28 1.15 6.64 11.87
C PRO A 28 0.52 6.52 10.49
N LYS A 29 -0.73 6.91 10.43
CA LYS A 29 -1.43 7.02 9.16
C LYS A 29 -0.88 8.19 8.37
N ILE A 30 -0.63 7.95 7.09
CA ILE A 30 -0.24 9.03 6.17
C ILE A 30 -1.40 9.20 5.21
N ASP A 31 -2.15 10.28 5.39
CA ASP A 31 -3.38 10.53 4.65
C ASP A 31 -3.12 10.92 3.20
N ARG A 32 -3.98 10.42 2.31
CA ARG A 32 -3.97 10.74 0.89
C ARG A 32 -5.40 10.92 0.42
N VAL A 33 -5.58 11.49 -0.77
CA VAL A 33 -6.92 11.72 -1.31
C VAL A 33 -7.72 10.43 -1.49
N TRP A 34 -7.02 9.31 -1.69
CA TRP A 34 -7.65 8.01 -1.93
C TRP A 34 -7.82 7.17 -0.66
N GLY A 35 -7.32 7.61 0.47
CA GLY A 35 -7.36 6.84 1.71
C GLY A 35 -6.13 7.15 2.56
N TYR A 36 -5.42 6.12 2.98
CA TYR A 36 -4.19 6.33 3.75
C TYR A 36 -3.29 5.11 3.65
N TYR A 37 -2.03 5.28 4.08
CA TYR A 37 -1.13 4.14 4.20
C TYR A 37 -0.34 4.24 5.50
N ARG A 38 0.26 3.10 5.87
CA ARG A 38 1.18 3.01 7.00
C ARG A 38 2.44 2.33 6.52
N ASP A 39 3.60 2.87 6.92
CA ASP A 39 4.88 2.19 6.69
C ASP A 39 5.06 1.17 7.81
N LEU A 40 5.03 -0.10 7.47
CA LEU A 40 5.17 -1.17 8.46
C LEU A 40 6.62 -1.55 8.70
N HIS A 41 7.46 -1.41 7.66
CA HIS A 41 8.88 -1.70 7.74
C HIS A 41 9.62 -0.85 6.73
N SER A 42 10.67 -0.18 7.18
CA SER A 42 11.52 0.62 6.30
C SER A 42 12.90 0.63 6.92
N ASP A 43 13.70 -0.39 6.60
CA ASP A 43 14.99 -0.60 7.22
C ASP A 43 16.10 -0.47 6.19
N GLY A 44 16.29 0.74 5.72
CA GLY A 44 17.32 1.04 4.74
C GLY A 44 16.97 0.58 3.34
N PRO A 45 17.97 0.48 2.46
CA PRO A 45 17.73 0.07 1.07
C PRO A 45 17.40 -1.42 1.00
N GLY A 46 16.65 -1.78 -0.02
CA GLY A 46 16.37 -3.19 -0.31
C GLY A 46 14.92 -3.57 -0.16
N VAL A 47 14.32 -3.34 0.98
CA VAL A 47 12.94 -3.74 1.25
C VAL A 47 12.19 -2.68 2.04
N LYS A 48 10.96 -2.41 1.62
CA LYS A 48 10.04 -1.56 2.37
C LYS A 48 8.66 -2.19 2.32
N VAL A 49 7.94 -2.16 3.43
CA VAL A 49 6.60 -2.75 3.51
C VAL A 49 5.61 -1.69 3.93
N LYS A 50 4.51 -1.58 3.18
CA LYS A 50 3.42 -0.66 3.48
C LYS A 50 2.10 -1.41 3.54
N GLU A 51 1.16 -0.87 4.29
CA GLU A 51 -0.23 -1.28 4.21
C GLU A 51 -1.04 -0.10 3.68
N LEU A 52 -1.73 -0.32 2.56
CA LEU A 52 -2.56 0.69 1.92
C LEU A 52 -4.02 0.42 2.26
N THR A 53 -4.75 1.46 2.63
CA THR A 53 -6.19 1.39 2.84
C THR A 53 -6.84 2.35 1.86
N VAL A 54 -7.60 1.82 0.92
CA VAL A 54 -8.19 2.59 -0.16
C VAL A 54 -9.69 2.72 0.08
N ASN A 55 -10.15 3.95 0.10
CA ASN A 55 -11.58 4.26 0.31
C ASN A 55 -12.44 3.68 -0.81
N PRO A 56 -13.73 3.44 -0.53
CA PRO A 56 -14.66 3.02 -1.58
C PRO A 56 -14.61 3.98 -2.77
N ASN A 57 -14.67 3.41 -3.97
CA ASN A 57 -14.74 4.18 -5.21
C ASN A 57 -13.62 5.21 -5.36
N SER A 58 -12.42 4.82 -4.94
CA SER A 58 -11.23 5.66 -5.00
C SER A 58 -10.09 4.90 -5.66
N LYS A 59 -9.11 5.64 -6.16
CA LYS A 59 -7.98 5.03 -6.85
C LYS A 59 -6.71 5.86 -6.65
N LEU A 60 -5.58 5.18 -6.74
CA LEU A 60 -4.28 5.83 -6.78
C LEU A 60 -3.99 6.31 -8.21
N SER A 61 -2.92 7.05 -8.38
CA SER A 61 -2.48 7.47 -9.71
C SER A 61 -1.94 6.27 -10.50
N MET A 62 -1.98 6.38 -11.81
CA MET A 62 -1.21 5.49 -12.69
C MET A 62 0.25 5.91 -12.55
N GLN A 63 1.12 5.00 -12.12
CA GLN A 63 2.48 5.34 -11.74
C GLN A 63 3.48 4.24 -12.11
N MET A 64 4.76 4.61 -12.11
CA MET A 64 5.87 3.72 -12.43
C MET A 64 7.05 4.05 -11.54
N HIS A 65 7.89 3.06 -11.26
CA HIS A 65 9.10 3.21 -10.48
C HIS A 65 10.30 2.69 -11.26
N ASP A 66 11.41 3.43 -11.20
CA ASP A 66 12.61 3.09 -11.95
C ASP A 66 13.57 2.17 -11.19
N HIS A 67 13.47 2.13 -9.86
CA HIS A 67 14.48 1.47 -9.03
C HIS A 67 13.91 0.42 -8.08
N ARG A 68 12.61 0.10 -8.19
CA ARG A 68 12.02 -0.91 -7.33
C ARG A 68 10.90 -1.67 -8.04
N SER A 69 10.73 -2.91 -7.65
CA SER A 69 9.56 -3.69 -8.00
C SER A 69 8.64 -3.74 -6.78
N GLU A 70 7.40 -4.17 -6.98
CA GLU A 70 6.44 -4.27 -5.90
C GLU A 70 5.72 -5.61 -5.94
N HIS A 71 5.37 -6.10 -4.76
CA HIS A 71 4.52 -7.27 -4.60
C HIS A 71 3.34 -6.85 -3.76
N TRP A 72 2.14 -7.05 -4.27
CA TRP A 72 0.90 -6.67 -3.59
C TRP A 72 0.12 -7.89 -3.18
N HIS A 73 -0.39 -7.86 -1.96
CA HIS A 73 -1.27 -8.89 -1.41
C HIS A 73 -2.56 -8.21 -0.95
N VAL A 74 -3.70 -8.63 -1.48
CA VAL A 74 -4.99 -8.08 -1.05
C VAL A 74 -5.37 -8.76 0.26
N SER A 75 -5.45 -7.98 1.33
CA SER A 75 -5.79 -8.52 2.64
C SER A 75 -7.26 -8.35 2.98
N TYR A 76 -7.95 -7.41 2.33
CA TYR A 76 -9.38 -7.19 2.54
C TYR A 76 -9.97 -6.45 1.34
N GLY A 77 -11.14 -6.88 0.91
CA GLY A 77 -11.85 -6.23 -0.19
C GLY A 77 -11.45 -6.75 -1.56
N THR A 78 -11.77 -5.99 -2.58
CA THR A 78 -11.52 -6.36 -3.98
C THR A 78 -10.79 -5.23 -4.67
N ALA A 79 -9.65 -5.55 -5.25
CA ALA A 79 -8.81 -4.59 -5.97
C ALA A 79 -9.01 -4.74 -7.47
N THR A 80 -9.00 -3.62 -8.17
CA THR A 80 -8.87 -3.59 -9.62
C THR A 80 -7.49 -3.02 -9.90
N VAL A 81 -6.68 -3.75 -10.66
CA VAL A 81 -5.31 -3.34 -10.95
C VAL A 81 -5.13 -3.17 -12.45
N ASN A 82 -4.69 -1.98 -12.83
CA ASN A 82 -4.35 -1.67 -14.20
C ASN A 82 -2.83 -1.71 -14.36
N THR A 83 -2.33 -2.40 -15.38
CA THR A 83 -0.88 -2.46 -15.64
C THR A 83 -0.61 -2.24 -17.12
N ALA A 84 0.53 -1.59 -17.41
CA ALA A 84 0.97 -1.36 -18.76
C ALA A 84 2.50 -1.40 -18.83
N ILE A 85 3.03 -1.85 -19.96
CA ILE A 85 4.48 -1.95 -20.14
C ILE A 85 5.07 -0.65 -20.64
N ASP A 86 4.59 -0.16 -21.78
CA ASP A 86 5.17 1.02 -22.40
C ASP A 86 4.28 2.26 -22.32
N ASN A 87 3.02 2.11 -22.66
CA ASN A 87 2.09 3.23 -22.74
C ASN A 87 1.06 3.13 -21.62
N PRO A 88 1.08 4.06 -20.64
CA PRO A 88 0.14 3.99 -19.53
C PRO A 88 -1.33 4.14 -19.92
N GLU A 89 -1.61 4.58 -21.15
CA GLU A 89 -2.98 4.68 -21.63
C GLU A 89 -3.49 3.38 -22.24
N GLN A 90 -2.60 2.41 -22.48
CA GLN A 90 -2.94 1.12 -23.05
C GLN A 90 -2.67 0.02 -22.04
N TYR A 91 -3.46 0.03 -21.00
CA TYR A 91 -3.26 -0.89 -19.88
C TYR A 91 -4.22 -2.08 -19.94
N SER A 92 -3.81 -3.16 -19.29
CA SER A 92 -4.64 -4.32 -19.03
C SER A 92 -5.17 -4.23 -17.61
N THR A 93 -6.34 -4.80 -17.39
CA THR A 93 -7.01 -4.71 -16.08
C THR A 93 -7.24 -6.12 -15.54
N ILE A 94 -6.91 -6.32 -14.27
CA ILE A 94 -7.25 -7.55 -13.57
C ILE A 94 -7.95 -7.23 -12.26
N LYS A 95 -8.69 -8.20 -11.75
CA LYS A 95 -9.39 -8.08 -10.48
C LYS A 95 -8.76 -9.06 -9.49
N LEU A 96 -8.44 -8.57 -8.31
CA LEU A 96 -7.85 -9.36 -7.24
C LEU A 96 -8.79 -9.35 -6.04
N THR A 97 -9.10 -10.53 -5.52
CA THR A 97 -9.89 -10.67 -4.31
C THR A 97 -8.98 -11.03 -3.14
N LYS A 98 -9.55 -11.14 -1.95
CA LYS A 98 -8.78 -11.42 -0.74
C LYS A 98 -7.82 -12.59 -0.94
N ASP A 99 -6.59 -12.40 -0.50
CA ASP A 99 -5.46 -13.34 -0.56
C ASP A 99 -4.87 -13.54 -1.96
N ASN A 100 -5.38 -12.83 -2.97
CA ASN A 100 -4.71 -12.79 -4.27
C ASN A 100 -3.51 -11.86 -4.22
N THR A 101 -2.53 -12.13 -5.06
CA THR A 101 -1.29 -11.35 -5.13
C THR A 101 -0.95 -10.99 -6.56
N ILE A 102 -0.12 -9.99 -6.72
CA ILE A 102 0.42 -9.60 -8.02
C ILE A 102 1.85 -9.07 -7.83
N ASN A 103 2.73 -9.39 -8.77
CA ASN A 103 4.07 -8.82 -8.83
C ASN A 103 4.09 -7.73 -9.91
N ILE A 104 4.68 -6.60 -9.57
CA ILE A 104 4.82 -5.47 -10.48
C ILE A 104 6.32 -5.22 -10.68
N PRO A 105 6.86 -5.61 -11.84
CA PRO A 105 8.28 -5.42 -12.11
C PRO A 105 8.68 -3.95 -12.20
N VAL A 106 9.97 -3.69 -12.06
CA VAL A 106 10.53 -2.36 -12.27
C VAL A 106 10.13 -1.87 -13.66
N GLY A 107 9.77 -0.61 -13.77
CA GLY A 107 9.44 0.00 -15.04
C GLY A 107 8.06 -0.31 -15.58
N THR A 108 7.22 -0.99 -14.81
CA THR A 108 5.87 -1.30 -15.23
C THR A 108 4.89 -0.26 -14.68
N TRP A 109 4.10 0.33 -15.55
CA TRP A 109 3.03 1.24 -15.14
C TRP A 109 1.98 0.45 -14.39
N HIS A 110 1.49 1.00 -13.29
CA HIS A 110 0.47 0.30 -12.48
C HIS A 110 -0.42 1.29 -11.75
N GLN A 111 -1.65 0.87 -11.52
CA GLN A 111 -2.64 1.68 -10.81
C GLN A 111 -3.51 0.77 -9.96
N LEU A 112 -3.63 1.10 -8.70
CA LEU A 112 -4.51 0.39 -7.76
C LEU A 112 -5.84 1.13 -7.67
N CYS A 113 -6.93 0.43 -7.90
CA CYS A 113 -8.27 1.00 -7.85
C CYS A 113 -9.16 0.20 -6.92
N ASN A 114 -10.01 0.90 -6.21
CA ASN A 114 -11.11 0.30 -5.45
C ASN A 114 -12.41 0.75 -6.10
N ASN A 115 -13.00 -0.12 -6.93
CA ASN A 115 -14.24 0.17 -7.64
C ASN A 115 -15.45 -0.43 -6.92
N THR A 116 -15.36 -0.59 -5.60
CA THR A 116 -16.44 -1.15 -4.79
C THR A 116 -16.91 -0.15 -3.75
N ASP A 117 -18.03 -0.48 -3.09
CA ASP A 117 -18.57 0.35 -2.01
C ASP A 117 -17.99 -0.02 -0.65
N ASP A 118 -17.02 -0.92 -0.62
CA ASP A 118 -16.37 -1.37 0.59
C ASP A 118 -14.92 -0.89 0.62
N GLU A 119 -14.29 -0.97 1.78
CA GLU A 119 -12.89 -0.64 1.95
C GLU A 119 -12.01 -1.68 1.26
N LEU A 120 -10.83 -1.26 0.81
CA LEU A 120 -9.84 -2.16 0.24
C LEU A 120 -8.54 -2.01 1.04
N ARG A 121 -7.92 -3.14 1.40
CA ARG A 121 -6.61 -3.15 2.08
C ARG A 121 -5.64 -4.01 1.31
N VAL A 122 -4.45 -3.46 1.08
CA VAL A 122 -3.39 -4.12 0.32
C VAL A 122 -2.09 -3.98 1.09
N VAL A 123 -1.37 -5.09 1.23
CA VAL A 123 -0.01 -5.07 1.76
C VAL A 123 0.94 -5.00 0.58
N GLU A 124 1.78 -3.99 0.57
CA GLU A 124 2.71 -3.71 -0.51
C GLU A 124 4.13 -3.93 -0.04
N ILE A 125 4.87 -4.80 -0.72
CA ILE A 125 6.27 -5.04 -0.43
C ILE A 125 7.08 -4.46 -1.59
N GLN A 126 7.95 -3.50 -1.29
CA GLN A 126 8.81 -2.86 -2.28
C GLN A 126 10.20 -3.49 -2.19
N HIS A 127 10.76 -3.85 -3.34
CA HIS A 127 12.09 -4.46 -3.45
C HIS A 127 12.91 -3.67 -4.45
N GLY A 128 14.17 -3.40 -4.13
CA GLY A 128 15.07 -2.79 -5.10
C GLY A 128 16.23 -2.08 -4.45
N GLU A 129 17.04 -1.44 -5.30
CA GLU A 129 18.19 -0.70 -4.83
C GLU A 129 17.78 0.49 -3.98
N ASN A 130 16.60 1.03 -4.25
CA ASN A 130 16.18 2.28 -3.66
C ASN A 130 14.65 2.31 -3.52
N CYS A 131 14.19 2.20 -2.29
CA CYS A 131 12.75 2.23 -1.99
C CYS A 131 12.36 3.57 -1.38
N ILE A 132 12.65 4.66 -2.09
CA ILE A 132 12.33 6.01 -1.63
C ILE A 132 11.06 6.52 -2.31
N GLU A 133 10.36 7.43 -1.65
CA GLU A 133 9.10 7.96 -2.16
C GLU A 133 9.27 8.76 -3.44
N GLU A 134 10.44 9.37 -3.64
CA GLU A 134 10.74 10.19 -4.81
C GLU A 134 10.90 9.37 -6.09
N ASP A 135 11.09 8.05 -5.99
CA ASP A 135 11.18 7.18 -7.16
C ASP A 135 9.78 6.87 -7.66
N ILE A 136 9.15 7.86 -8.29
CA ILE A 136 7.81 7.71 -8.81
C ILE A 136 7.59 8.65 -9.99
N ILE A 137 7.00 8.11 -11.06
CA ILE A 137 6.55 8.86 -12.22
C ILE A 137 5.04 8.66 -12.31
N ARG A 138 4.30 9.74 -12.35
CA ARG A 138 2.83 9.70 -12.43
C ARG A 138 2.35 10.15 -13.81
N HIS A 139 1.30 9.49 -14.28
CA HIS A 139 0.71 9.80 -15.58
C HIS A 139 -0.65 10.47 -15.40
N GLY A 140 -0.85 11.60 -16.08
CA GLY A 140 -2.17 12.21 -16.21
C GLY A 140 -2.77 12.78 -14.95
N VAL A 141 -1.96 13.13 -13.96
CA VAL A 141 -2.47 13.69 -12.71
C VAL A 141 -1.77 14.99 -12.37
N ASP A 142 -2.45 15.76 -11.54
CA ASP A 142 -1.91 17.00 -10.99
C ASP A 142 -0.65 16.69 -10.19
N PRO A 143 0.39 17.55 -10.27
CA PRO A 143 1.62 17.35 -9.50
C PRO A 143 1.40 17.20 -8.00
N TYR A 144 0.29 17.70 -7.50
CA TYR A 144 -0.02 17.62 -6.06
C TYR A 144 -0.90 16.43 -5.70
N TYR A 145 -1.28 15.63 -6.66
CA TYR A 145 -2.14 14.47 -6.41
C TYR A 145 -1.48 13.51 -5.43
N GLY A 146 -2.20 13.12 -4.39
CA GLY A 146 -1.70 12.17 -3.42
C GLY A 146 -0.69 12.70 -2.42
N LYS A 147 -0.49 13.98 -2.40
CA LYS A 147 0.45 14.61 -1.47
C LYS A 147 -0.11 14.80 -0.07
#